data_21e7d3b8f7030585f7c08f86c3539759
#
_entry.id   21e7d3b8f7030585f7c08f86c3539759
#
_cell.length_a   1.000
_cell.length_b   1.000
_cell.length_c   1.000
_cell.angle_alpha   90.00
_cell.angle_beta   90.00
_cell.angle_gamma   90.00
#
_symmetry.space_group_name_H-M   'P 1'
#
loop_
_entity.id
_entity.type
_entity.pdbx_description
1 polymer ?
#
loop_
_entity_poly.entity_id
_entity_poly.type
_entity_poly.pdbx_seq_one_letter_code
_entity_poly.pdbx_strand_id
1 'polypeptide(L)'
;MAALSHYLERALEALPRREGRPFLEFAARRAEEHGVLVIEAPTGYGKSMISQAFALRSLCEGLKCIVAFPLRALLEDQLSKFRAMLSRLNYDERIIGARYMHHPESKYLLRPISLTTIDTLSLTLFGMAPEDLETALKYYDGTSTRSMGHYLFSRSMVLLSDLVLDEVHLLADMTKSLNFLVALIWIMASHGGRVALMSATIPRALEELLRAEGEQIGLGFAKFSENPDEAFLEERRRKRYEVHLEGIRGDKFERILGWLKEGMRDGFRRSIVAFNTIPEAIEFYKMARERLALPRDGVLLLHSRFTEADRAMKGKRIRELGESDEYLIVATQVIEAGVDISSDLFISDLAPASSLIQRLGRFLRYKGEAEGRVHLWYEDWVEGKGRYKGVYDWGLIEGTRDFLEGRSSMNFHDPESYGPLLDYVYHEGSFSVSWKEIRELISITKVLRDPRWAIEAFMRLEGSFVREDALIPAIPSPSLTDGAPMSELMGHLVPMGLPTLSKLRPREELVVDEEDPGRALRKRLQNGFWDRGRERALRRALSSKFIAFVVEGSYDGDLGLVTKVEEGAELSKGRGQLDR
;
A
#
# COMPACT_ATOMS: atom_id res chain seq x y z
N MET A 1 -33.26 11.78 1.75
CA MET A 1 -32.07 11.04 1.27
C MET A 1 -32.32 9.55 1.42
N ALA A 2 -32.01 8.74 0.41
CA ALA A 2 -32.13 7.31 0.55
C ALA A 2 -31.01 6.76 1.46
N ALA A 3 -31.29 5.68 2.20
CA ALA A 3 -30.31 5.06 3.08
C ALA A 3 -29.14 4.45 2.28
N LEU A 4 -27.94 4.35 2.88
CA LEU A 4 -26.76 3.75 2.24
C LEU A 4 -27.01 2.30 1.82
N SER A 5 -27.85 1.58 2.55
CA SER A 5 -28.29 0.22 2.21
C SER A 5 -28.95 0.11 0.83
N HIS A 6 -29.74 1.12 0.43
CA HIS A 6 -30.31 1.17 -0.93
C HIS A 6 -29.23 1.30 -2.01
N TYR A 7 -28.20 2.09 -1.79
CA TYR A 7 -27.09 2.22 -2.73
C TYR A 7 -26.18 0.99 -2.74
N LEU A 8 -26.08 0.30 -1.59
CA LEU A 8 -25.41 -1.00 -1.51
C LEU A 8 -26.12 -2.05 -2.37
N GLU A 9 -27.45 -2.14 -2.28
CA GLU A 9 -28.24 -3.03 -3.14
C GLU A 9 -28.00 -2.74 -4.62
N ARG A 10 -28.04 -1.49 -5.04
CA ARG A 10 -27.74 -1.09 -6.43
C ARG A 10 -26.32 -1.46 -6.87
N ALA A 11 -25.33 -1.31 -6.00
CA ALA A 11 -23.95 -1.74 -6.28
C ALA A 11 -23.86 -3.26 -6.42
N LEU A 12 -24.58 -4.02 -5.58
CA LEU A 12 -24.64 -5.49 -5.64
C LEU A 12 -25.35 -5.98 -6.91
N GLU A 13 -26.40 -5.29 -7.38
CA GLU A 13 -27.09 -5.59 -8.64
C GLU A 13 -26.18 -5.45 -9.87
N ALA A 14 -25.17 -4.59 -9.79
CA ALA A 14 -24.19 -4.44 -10.84
C ALA A 14 -23.13 -5.57 -10.87
N LEU A 15 -23.13 -6.50 -9.90
CA LEU A 15 -22.22 -7.65 -9.91
C LEU A 15 -22.72 -8.76 -10.84
N PRO A 16 -21.82 -9.58 -11.45
CA PRO A 16 -22.21 -10.74 -12.27
C PRO A 16 -22.96 -11.82 -11.50
N ARG A 17 -22.66 -11.96 -10.20
CA ARG A 17 -23.34 -12.87 -9.28
C ARG A 17 -23.71 -12.09 -8.03
N ARG A 18 -25.01 -12.05 -7.74
CA ARG A 18 -25.55 -11.42 -6.54
C ARG A 18 -25.42 -12.42 -5.39
N GLU A 19 -24.50 -12.18 -4.46
CA GLU A 19 -24.45 -12.91 -3.19
C GLU A 19 -24.87 -11.93 -2.07
N GLY A 20 -25.87 -12.32 -1.28
CA GLY A 20 -26.23 -11.58 -0.07
C GLY A 20 -25.05 -11.57 0.89
N ARG A 21 -24.80 -10.43 1.51
CA ARG A 21 -23.70 -10.22 2.48
C ARG A 21 -24.27 -9.51 3.72
N PRO A 22 -24.82 -10.27 4.69
CA PRO A 22 -25.53 -9.70 5.85
C PRO A 22 -24.73 -8.64 6.60
N PHE A 23 -23.42 -8.84 6.75
CA PHE A 23 -22.58 -7.87 7.42
C PHE A 23 -22.44 -6.55 6.64
N LEU A 24 -22.41 -6.57 5.30
CA LEU A 24 -22.35 -5.30 4.53
C LEU A 24 -23.62 -4.47 4.71
N GLU A 25 -24.78 -5.10 4.82
CA GLU A 25 -26.05 -4.42 5.11
C GLU A 25 -26.05 -3.85 6.53
N PHE A 26 -25.52 -4.59 7.50
CA PHE A 26 -25.32 -4.12 8.87
C PHE A 26 -24.39 -2.90 8.90
N ALA A 27 -23.23 -2.98 8.25
CA ALA A 27 -22.28 -1.88 8.17
C ALA A 27 -22.87 -0.63 7.48
N ALA A 28 -23.66 -0.84 6.40
CA ALA A 28 -24.34 0.25 5.72
C ALA A 28 -25.38 0.96 6.62
N ARG A 29 -26.13 0.22 7.45
CA ARG A 29 -27.04 0.81 8.45
C ARG A 29 -26.27 1.58 9.52
N ARG A 30 -25.19 1.01 10.05
CA ARG A 30 -24.36 1.68 11.04
C ARG A 30 -23.76 2.99 10.50
N ALA A 31 -23.44 3.06 9.20
CA ALA A 31 -22.95 4.29 8.56
C ALA A 31 -23.98 5.43 8.50
N GLU A 32 -25.26 5.15 8.69
CA GLU A 32 -26.28 6.19 8.82
C GLU A 32 -26.35 6.79 10.25
N GLU A 33 -25.89 6.02 11.23
CA GLU A 33 -25.92 6.42 12.65
C GLU A 33 -24.68 7.24 13.03
N HIS A 34 -23.57 7.11 12.31
CA HIS A 34 -22.28 7.70 12.63
C HIS A 34 -21.72 8.51 11.47
N GLY A 35 -21.23 9.72 11.75
CA GLY A 35 -20.49 10.52 10.77
C GLY A 35 -19.13 9.93 10.42
N VAL A 36 -18.49 9.27 11.38
CA VAL A 36 -17.24 8.53 11.21
C VAL A 36 -17.47 7.08 11.64
N LEU A 37 -17.23 6.12 10.73
CA LEU A 37 -17.45 4.71 11.00
C LEU A 37 -16.20 3.89 10.64
N VAL A 38 -15.75 3.08 11.59
CA VAL A 38 -14.73 2.04 11.36
C VAL A 38 -15.43 0.72 11.02
N ILE A 39 -15.07 0.12 9.89
CA ILE A 39 -15.66 -1.11 9.38
C ILE A 39 -14.58 -2.19 9.32
N GLU A 40 -14.72 -3.21 10.15
CA GLU A 40 -13.83 -4.36 10.18
C GLU A 40 -14.54 -5.59 9.60
N ALA A 41 -14.00 -6.13 8.50
CA ALA A 41 -14.47 -7.39 7.92
C ALA A 41 -13.33 -8.18 7.29
N PRO A 42 -13.34 -9.51 7.37
CA PRO A 42 -12.27 -10.38 6.90
C PRO A 42 -11.87 -10.13 5.44
N THR A 43 -10.63 -10.48 5.09
CA THR A 43 -10.15 -10.44 3.71
C THR A 43 -11.06 -11.27 2.79
N GLY A 44 -11.44 -10.71 1.64
CA GLY A 44 -12.30 -11.40 0.67
C GLY A 44 -13.80 -11.34 0.98
N TYR A 45 -14.25 -10.69 2.06
CA TYR A 45 -15.68 -10.55 2.37
C TYR A 45 -16.42 -9.56 1.43
N GLY A 46 -15.71 -8.69 0.74
CA GLY A 46 -16.33 -7.76 -0.20
C GLY A 46 -16.49 -6.33 0.32
N LYS A 47 -15.66 -5.87 1.27
CA LYS A 47 -15.65 -4.49 1.81
C LYS A 47 -15.73 -3.40 0.74
N SER A 48 -15.11 -3.62 -0.42
CA SER A 48 -15.14 -2.65 -1.53
C SER A 48 -16.54 -2.29 -2.02
N MET A 49 -17.56 -3.12 -1.76
CA MET A 49 -18.96 -2.79 -2.07
C MET A 49 -19.47 -1.62 -1.25
N ILE A 50 -18.98 -1.45 -0.02
CA ILE A 50 -19.30 -0.28 0.82
C ILE A 50 -18.75 0.99 0.16
N SER A 51 -17.49 0.97 -0.35
CA SER A 51 -16.92 2.12 -1.09
C SER A 51 -17.76 2.48 -2.31
N GLN A 52 -18.24 1.47 -3.05
CA GLN A 52 -19.09 1.67 -4.22
C GLN A 52 -20.47 2.23 -3.83
N ALA A 53 -21.04 1.78 -2.71
CA ALA A 53 -22.30 2.30 -2.19
C ALA A 53 -22.17 3.78 -1.78
N PHE A 54 -21.08 4.15 -1.08
CA PHE A 54 -20.78 5.56 -0.77
C PHE A 54 -20.66 6.41 -2.03
N ALA A 55 -19.94 5.94 -3.04
CA ALA A 55 -19.77 6.65 -4.31
C ALA A 55 -21.09 6.84 -5.05
N LEU A 56 -21.95 5.81 -5.14
CA LEU A 56 -23.26 5.90 -5.77
C LEU A 56 -24.19 6.87 -5.02
N ARG A 57 -24.18 6.80 -3.69
CA ARG A 57 -24.95 7.71 -2.86
C ARG A 57 -24.54 9.16 -3.12
N SER A 58 -23.25 9.45 -3.00
CA SER A 58 -22.73 10.81 -3.20
C SER A 58 -23.09 11.33 -4.59
N LEU A 59 -22.94 10.50 -5.63
CA LEU A 59 -23.31 10.84 -7.00
C LEU A 59 -24.81 11.17 -7.14
N CYS A 60 -25.69 10.34 -6.59
CA CYS A 60 -27.14 10.53 -6.70
C CYS A 60 -27.65 11.72 -5.88
N GLU A 61 -26.98 12.06 -4.80
CA GLU A 61 -27.33 13.19 -3.92
C GLU A 61 -26.64 14.50 -4.35
N GLY A 62 -25.88 14.51 -5.46
CA GLY A 62 -25.16 15.68 -5.94
C GLY A 62 -23.94 16.05 -5.07
N LEU A 63 -23.46 15.08 -4.30
CA LEU A 63 -22.28 15.20 -3.47
C LEU A 63 -21.04 14.66 -4.20
N LYS A 64 -19.94 14.61 -3.50
CA LYS A 64 -18.66 14.10 -3.97
C LYS A 64 -18.18 12.95 -3.08
N CYS A 65 -17.55 11.94 -3.69
CA CYS A 65 -16.92 10.86 -2.96
C CYS A 65 -15.43 10.75 -3.31
N ILE A 66 -14.60 10.64 -2.29
CA ILE A 66 -13.17 10.32 -2.43
C ILE A 66 -12.93 8.96 -1.79
N VAL A 67 -12.33 8.04 -2.55
CA VAL A 67 -11.89 6.74 -2.04
C VAL A 67 -10.37 6.70 -2.06
N ALA A 68 -9.75 6.57 -0.89
CA ALA A 68 -8.32 6.65 -0.73
C ALA A 68 -7.73 5.29 -0.32
N PHE A 69 -6.61 4.93 -0.94
CA PHE A 69 -5.92 3.66 -0.77
C PHE A 69 -4.48 3.88 -0.31
N PRO A 70 -3.94 3.04 0.58
CA PRO A 70 -2.55 3.14 1.01
C PRO A 70 -1.57 2.73 -0.10
N LEU A 71 -2.01 1.86 -1.01
CA LEU A 71 -1.20 1.32 -2.09
C LEU A 71 -1.83 1.60 -3.45
N ARG A 72 -0.98 1.95 -4.41
CA ARG A 72 -1.37 2.23 -5.79
C ARG A 72 -1.99 1.02 -6.50
N ALA A 73 -1.44 -0.18 -6.28
CA ALA A 73 -1.96 -1.39 -6.90
C ALA A 73 -3.42 -1.69 -6.52
N LEU A 74 -3.79 -1.41 -5.25
CA LEU A 74 -5.19 -1.48 -4.79
C LEU A 74 -6.07 -0.47 -5.53
N LEU A 75 -5.60 0.77 -5.67
CA LEU A 75 -6.33 1.82 -6.36
C LEU A 75 -6.64 1.43 -7.81
N GLU A 76 -5.64 0.92 -8.54
CA GLU A 76 -5.78 0.53 -9.96
C GLU A 76 -6.77 -0.63 -10.14
N ASP A 77 -6.72 -1.64 -9.27
CA ASP A 77 -7.69 -2.74 -9.24
C ASP A 77 -9.11 -2.22 -8.96
N GLN A 78 -9.25 -1.37 -7.95
CA GLN A 78 -10.55 -0.82 -7.59
C GLN A 78 -11.10 0.14 -8.66
N LEU A 79 -10.25 0.94 -9.32
CA LEU A 79 -10.67 1.82 -10.41
C LEU A 79 -11.35 1.03 -11.53
N SER A 80 -10.80 -0.13 -11.90
CA SER A 80 -11.39 -1.00 -12.91
C SER A 80 -12.76 -1.55 -12.48
N LYS A 81 -12.90 -1.94 -11.21
CA LYS A 81 -14.17 -2.44 -10.63
C LYS A 81 -15.23 -1.35 -10.56
N PHE A 82 -14.86 -0.13 -10.14
CA PHE A 82 -15.77 1.01 -10.13
C PHE A 82 -16.25 1.38 -11.53
N ARG A 83 -15.35 1.42 -12.52
CA ARG A 83 -15.73 1.68 -13.93
C ARG A 83 -16.68 0.62 -14.45
N ALA A 84 -16.43 -0.65 -14.19
CA ALA A 84 -17.31 -1.73 -14.58
C ALA A 84 -18.70 -1.63 -13.94
N MET A 85 -18.79 -1.27 -12.66
CA MET A 85 -20.06 -1.01 -11.97
C MET A 85 -20.81 0.16 -12.61
N LEU A 86 -20.15 1.30 -12.78
CA LEU A 86 -20.76 2.51 -13.35
C LEU A 86 -21.27 2.28 -14.78
N SER A 87 -20.50 1.57 -15.62
CA SER A 87 -20.89 1.20 -16.97
C SER A 87 -22.16 0.34 -16.98
N ARG A 88 -22.26 -0.66 -16.09
CA ARG A 88 -23.47 -1.51 -15.95
C ARG A 88 -24.70 -0.74 -15.47
N LEU A 89 -24.48 0.33 -14.70
CA LEU A 89 -25.54 1.22 -14.24
C LEU A 89 -25.82 2.38 -15.22
N ASN A 90 -25.23 2.34 -16.43
CA ASN A 90 -25.36 3.34 -17.49
C ASN A 90 -24.91 4.77 -17.08
N TYR A 91 -23.91 4.89 -16.22
CA TYR A 91 -23.28 6.17 -15.93
C TYR A 91 -22.12 6.49 -16.89
N ASP A 92 -21.91 7.78 -17.15
CA ASP A 92 -20.77 8.27 -17.94
C ASP A 92 -19.44 8.03 -17.21
N GLU A 93 -18.46 7.47 -17.90
CA GLU A 93 -17.13 7.20 -17.32
C GLU A 93 -16.39 8.47 -16.88
N ARG A 94 -16.77 9.64 -17.40
CA ARG A 94 -16.18 10.93 -17.00
C ARG A 94 -16.49 11.35 -15.58
N ILE A 95 -17.45 10.73 -14.89
CA ILE A 95 -17.78 11.03 -13.48
C ILE A 95 -16.74 10.48 -12.50
N ILE A 96 -15.95 9.49 -12.91
CA ILE A 96 -14.90 8.90 -12.10
C ILE A 96 -13.51 9.23 -12.66
N GLY A 97 -12.53 9.34 -11.80
CA GLY A 97 -11.14 9.50 -12.20
C GLY A 97 -10.17 9.21 -11.07
N ALA A 98 -8.94 8.82 -11.43
CA ALA A 98 -7.87 8.58 -10.48
C ALA A 98 -6.93 9.78 -10.39
N ARG A 99 -6.35 9.98 -9.18
CA ARG A 99 -5.28 10.94 -8.94
C ARG A 99 -4.21 10.35 -8.04
N TYR A 100 -3.08 10.04 -8.61
CA TYR A 100 -1.89 9.58 -7.91
C TYR A 100 -0.65 9.83 -8.78
N MET A 101 0.48 10.18 -8.19
CA MET A 101 1.74 10.45 -8.89
C MET A 101 1.52 11.27 -10.20
N HIS A 102 1.82 10.65 -11.35
CA HIS A 102 1.70 11.27 -12.68
C HIS A 102 0.34 11.01 -13.37
N HIS A 103 -0.61 10.37 -12.67
CA HIS A 103 -1.94 10.07 -13.22
C HIS A 103 -2.93 11.20 -12.89
N PRO A 104 -3.24 12.11 -13.85
CA PRO A 104 -3.91 13.37 -13.56
C PRO A 104 -5.41 13.39 -13.93
N GLU A 105 -6.11 12.24 -14.02
CA GLU A 105 -7.51 12.23 -14.46
C GLU A 105 -8.43 13.06 -13.57
N SER A 106 -8.18 13.06 -12.25
CA SER A 106 -8.92 13.87 -11.29
C SER A 106 -8.01 14.90 -10.62
N LYS A 107 -7.52 15.88 -11.37
CA LYS A 107 -6.75 17.02 -10.82
C LYS A 107 -7.52 17.65 -9.67
N TYR A 108 -6.82 18.01 -8.59
CA TYR A 108 -7.41 18.53 -7.35
C TYR A 108 -8.53 17.64 -6.77
N LEU A 109 -8.60 16.37 -7.16
CA LEU A 109 -9.69 15.46 -6.80
C LEU A 109 -11.07 15.98 -7.25
N LEU A 110 -11.18 16.61 -8.42
CA LEU A 110 -12.39 17.31 -8.88
C LEU A 110 -13.51 16.40 -9.37
N ARG A 111 -13.20 15.17 -9.84
CA ARG A 111 -14.25 14.28 -10.35
C ARG A 111 -15.28 13.98 -9.25
N PRO A 112 -16.55 13.81 -9.58
CA PRO A 112 -17.60 13.41 -8.62
C PRO A 112 -17.19 12.18 -7.80
N ILE A 113 -16.57 11.20 -8.42
CA ILE A 113 -15.93 10.05 -7.77
C ILE A 113 -14.44 10.13 -8.06
N SER A 114 -13.63 10.30 -7.01
CA SER A 114 -12.17 10.39 -7.13
C SER A 114 -11.51 9.26 -6.35
N LEU A 115 -10.75 8.40 -7.05
CA LEU A 115 -9.90 7.42 -6.43
C LEU A 115 -8.49 7.98 -6.29
N THR A 116 -7.88 7.86 -5.11
CA THR A 116 -6.58 8.47 -4.85
C THR A 116 -5.74 7.63 -3.89
N THR A 117 -4.46 7.95 -3.76
CA THR A 117 -3.64 7.41 -2.68
C THR A 117 -3.77 8.28 -1.43
N ILE A 118 -3.56 7.70 -0.25
CA ILE A 118 -3.62 8.45 1.01
C ILE A 118 -2.56 9.57 1.04
N ASP A 119 -1.40 9.36 0.42
CA ASP A 119 -0.39 10.41 0.24
C ASP A 119 -0.95 11.62 -0.53
N THR A 120 -1.56 11.39 -1.69
CA THR A 120 -2.15 12.45 -2.51
C THR A 120 -3.34 13.13 -1.81
N LEU A 121 -4.17 12.35 -1.10
CA LEU A 121 -5.23 12.87 -0.27
C LEU A 121 -4.69 13.83 0.78
N SER A 122 -3.64 13.44 1.50
CA SER A 122 -3.03 14.24 2.56
C SER A 122 -2.48 15.57 2.04
N LEU A 123 -1.77 15.53 0.92
CA LEU A 123 -1.29 16.74 0.26
C LEU A 123 -2.44 17.68 -0.14
N THR A 124 -3.48 17.14 -0.75
CA THR A 124 -4.65 17.92 -1.20
C THR A 124 -5.40 18.53 -0.02
N LEU A 125 -5.59 17.76 1.07
CA LEU A 125 -6.22 18.23 2.31
C LEU A 125 -5.47 19.42 2.92
N PHE A 126 -4.15 19.38 2.92
CA PHE A 126 -3.33 20.47 3.48
C PHE A 126 -3.04 21.59 2.48
N GLY A 127 -3.73 21.60 1.33
CA GLY A 127 -3.62 22.68 0.34
C GLY A 127 -2.34 22.63 -0.49
N MET A 128 -1.68 21.49 -0.52
CA MET A 128 -0.47 21.21 -1.32
C MET A 128 -0.77 20.15 -2.36
N ALA A 129 -1.84 20.35 -3.14
CA ALA A 129 -2.14 19.44 -4.24
C ALA A 129 -0.88 19.24 -5.10
N PRO A 130 -0.65 18.04 -5.66
CA PRO A 130 0.53 17.77 -6.48
C PRO A 130 0.75 18.78 -7.62
N GLU A 131 -0.33 19.41 -8.10
CA GLU A 131 -0.33 20.45 -9.12
C GLU A 131 0.30 21.77 -8.64
N ASP A 132 0.27 22.05 -7.34
CA ASP A 132 0.66 23.33 -6.74
C ASP A 132 1.95 23.25 -5.90
N LEU A 133 2.55 22.07 -5.73
CA LEU A 133 3.68 21.88 -4.84
C LEU A 133 4.85 22.84 -5.09
N GLU A 134 5.22 23.06 -6.35
CA GLU A 134 6.28 23.99 -6.70
C GLU A 134 5.91 25.44 -6.39
N THR A 135 4.66 25.83 -6.67
CA THR A 135 4.17 27.18 -6.35
C THR A 135 4.14 27.40 -4.84
N ALA A 136 3.75 26.39 -4.09
CA ALA A 136 3.75 26.41 -2.63
C ALA A 136 5.18 26.62 -2.06
N LEU A 137 6.16 25.89 -2.60
CA LEU A 137 7.56 26.06 -2.19
C LEU A 137 8.11 27.45 -2.52
N LYS A 138 7.86 27.95 -3.73
CA LYS A 138 8.28 29.29 -4.12
C LYS A 138 7.65 30.39 -3.26
N TYR A 139 6.40 30.18 -2.84
CA TYR A 139 5.71 31.06 -1.91
C TYR A 139 6.38 31.01 -0.52
N TYR A 140 6.68 29.82 -0.03
CA TYR A 140 7.37 29.62 1.24
C TYR A 140 8.75 30.29 1.27
N ASP A 141 9.52 30.12 0.19
CA ASP A 141 10.87 30.70 0.04
C ASP A 141 10.84 32.21 -0.24
N GLY A 142 9.67 32.84 -0.35
CA GLY A 142 9.50 34.25 -0.67
C GLY A 142 9.93 34.64 -2.10
N THR A 143 10.11 33.65 -2.98
CA THR A 143 10.53 33.87 -4.37
C THR A 143 9.37 34.03 -5.34
N SER A 144 8.13 33.80 -4.88
CA SER A 144 6.90 34.00 -5.65
C SER A 144 5.98 35.01 -4.95
N THR A 145 5.46 35.95 -5.73
CA THR A 145 4.40 36.88 -5.31
C THR A 145 3.01 36.42 -5.72
N ARG A 146 2.91 35.22 -6.35
CA ARG A 146 1.63 34.67 -6.79
C ARG A 146 0.76 34.30 -5.60
N SER A 147 -0.55 34.52 -5.75
CA SER A 147 -1.54 34.13 -4.73
C SER A 147 -1.60 32.61 -4.58
N MET A 148 -1.65 32.15 -3.35
CA MET A 148 -1.90 30.75 -2.97
C MET A 148 -3.40 30.43 -2.86
N GLY A 149 -4.27 31.19 -3.54
CA GLY A 149 -5.72 30.98 -3.48
C GLY A 149 -6.19 29.56 -3.80
N HIS A 150 -5.44 28.84 -4.61
CA HIS A 150 -5.73 27.44 -4.97
C HIS A 150 -5.68 26.47 -3.78
N TYR A 151 -4.95 26.76 -2.70
CA TYR A 151 -4.90 25.88 -1.54
C TYR A 151 -6.25 25.74 -0.83
N LEU A 152 -7.06 26.81 -0.80
CA LEU A 152 -8.42 26.76 -0.26
C LEU A 152 -9.33 25.91 -1.13
N PHE A 153 -9.18 26.01 -2.45
CA PHE A 153 -9.96 25.23 -3.40
C PHE A 153 -9.67 23.73 -3.26
N SER A 154 -8.40 23.31 -3.31
CA SER A 154 -8.04 21.90 -3.19
C SER A 154 -8.45 21.30 -1.85
N ARG A 155 -8.28 22.04 -0.76
CA ARG A 155 -8.78 21.66 0.56
C ARG A 155 -10.30 21.48 0.58
N SER A 156 -11.05 22.42 -0.01
CA SER A 156 -12.50 22.34 -0.07
C SER A 156 -12.98 21.09 -0.82
N MET A 157 -12.25 20.63 -1.83
CA MET A 157 -12.59 19.41 -2.56
C MET A 157 -12.54 18.16 -1.67
N VAL A 158 -11.70 18.15 -0.64
CA VAL A 158 -11.67 17.07 0.35
C VAL A 158 -12.75 17.28 1.40
N LEU A 159 -12.85 18.46 1.99
CA LEU A 159 -13.78 18.76 3.10
C LEU A 159 -15.25 18.63 2.72
N LEU A 160 -15.61 18.84 1.45
CA LEU A 160 -16.97 18.71 0.91
C LEU A 160 -17.26 17.32 0.34
N SER A 161 -16.46 16.33 0.65
CA SER A 161 -16.61 14.96 0.13
C SER A 161 -17.03 14.00 1.24
N ASP A 162 -17.78 12.96 0.88
CA ASP A 162 -17.75 11.71 1.62
C ASP A 162 -16.40 11.04 1.38
N LEU A 163 -15.79 10.53 2.43
CA LEU A 163 -14.43 9.97 2.38
C LEU A 163 -14.45 8.50 2.78
N VAL A 164 -13.86 7.65 1.95
CA VAL A 164 -13.63 6.24 2.27
C VAL A 164 -12.13 5.96 2.25
N LEU A 165 -11.58 5.45 3.34
CA LEU A 165 -10.22 4.96 3.41
C LEU A 165 -10.23 3.43 3.49
N ASP A 166 -9.55 2.78 2.55
CA ASP A 166 -9.43 1.33 2.55
C ASP A 166 -8.10 0.88 3.16
N GLU A 167 -8.07 -0.30 3.76
CA GLU A 167 -6.93 -0.94 4.42
C GLU A 167 -6.22 -0.04 5.45
N VAL A 168 -7.01 0.61 6.32
CA VAL A 168 -6.49 1.60 7.29
C VAL A 168 -5.54 1.02 8.32
N HIS A 169 -5.50 -0.30 8.53
CA HIS A 169 -4.52 -0.94 9.40
C HIS A 169 -3.07 -0.64 8.97
N LEU A 170 -2.82 -0.46 7.65
CA LEU A 170 -1.50 -0.08 7.13
C LEU A 170 -1.07 1.34 7.55
N LEU A 171 -1.98 2.15 8.08
CA LEU A 171 -1.67 3.45 8.67
C LEU A 171 -1.36 3.38 10.16
N ALA A 172 -1.67 2.26 10.80
CA ALA A 172 -1.46 2.10 12.23
C ALA A 172 -0.02 1.71 12.60
N ASP A 173 0.75 1.18 11.64
CA ASP A 173 2.10 0.66 11.87
C ASP A 173 3.12 1.75 12.27
N MET A 174 2.80 3.03 12.05
CA MET A 174 3.68 4.15 12.35
C MET A 174 2.93 5.30 13.04
N THR A 175 3.54 5.86 14.09
CA THR A 175 2.96 7.00 14.83
C THR A 175 2.60 8.18 13.92
N LYS A 176 3.41 8.47 12.91
CA LYS A 176 3.18 9.57 11.96
C LYS A 176 1.90 9.37 11.13
N SER A 177 1.70 8.20 10.56
CA SER A 177 0.50 7.88 9.79
C SER A 177 -0.75 7.78 10.69
N LEU A 178 -0.59 7.30 11.90
CA LEU A 178 -1.68 7.25 12.89
C LEU A 178 -2.09 8.67 13.35
N ASN A 179 -1.12 9.56 13.60
CA ASN A 179 -1.40 10.99 13.88
C ASN A 179 -2.16 11.64 12.74
N PHE A 180 -1.77 11.37 11.48
CA PHE A 180 -2.49 11.84 10.31
C PHE A 180 -3.92 11.29 10.27
N LEU A 181 -4.12 10.00 10.49
CA LEU A 181 -5.44 9.37 10.52
C LEU A 181 -6.35 10.02 11.56
N VAL A 182 -5.89 10.18 12.78
CA VAL A 182 -6.65 10.84 13.86
C VAL A 182 -6.94 12.30 13.50
N ALA A 183 -5.95 13.06 12.98
CA ALA A 183 -6.18 14.42 12.53
C ALA A 183 -7.24 14.50 11.41
N LEU A 184 -7.17 13.60 10.42
CA LEU A 184 -8.10 13.52 9.30
C LEU A 184 -9.54 13.31 9.75
N ILE A 185 -9.80 12.34 10.63
CA ILE A 185 -11.16 12.08 11.13
C ILE A 185 -11.70 13.26 11.92
N TRP A 186 -10.89 13.93 12.72
CA TRP A 186 -11.28 15.15 13.44
C TRP A 186 -11.60 16.31 12.50
N ILE A 187 -10.77 16.51 11.46
CA ILE A 187 -10.99 17.56 10.45
C ILE A 187 -12.31 17.29 9.71
N MET A 188 -12.51 16.07 9.21
CA MET A 188 -13.71 15.73 8.46
C MET A 188 -14.97 15.82 9.31
N ALA A 189 -14.97 15.28 10.52
CA ALA A 189 -16.09 15.36 11.45
C ALA A 189 -16.45 16.82 11.80
N SER A 190 -15.45 17.69 11.98
CA SER A 190 -15.64 19.11 12.27
C SER A 190 -16.33 19.88 11.13
N HIS A 191 -16.29 19.37 9.91
CA HIS A 191 -16.92 19.95 8.72
C HIS A 191 -18.20 19.21 8.29
N GLY A 192 -18.67 18.24 9.10
CA GLY A 192 -19.87 17.45 8.80
C GLY A 192 -19.68 16.43 7.67
N GLY A 193 -18.45 16.15 7.27
CA GLY A 193 -18.12 15.13 6.27
C GLY A 193 -18.30 13.72 6.84
N ARG A 194 -18.75 12.78 6.00
CA ARG A 194 -18.84 11.37 6.38
C ARG A 194 -17.53 10.64 6.05
N VAL A 195 -17.10 9.79 6.96
CA VAL A 195 -15.86 9.01 6.81
C VAL A 195 -16.12 7.54 7.10
N ALA A 196 -15.77 6.67 6.15
CA ALA A 196 -15.72 5.24 6.36
C ALA A 196 -14.26 4.78 6.35
N LEU A 197 -13.82 4.15 7.44
CA LEU A 197 -12.49 3.57 7.62
C LEU A 197 -12.60 2.06 7.52
N MET A 198 -12.07 1.45 6.46
CA MET A 198 -12.22 0.02 6.23
C MET A 198 -10.92 -0.73 6.50
N SER A 199 -11.02 -1.86 7.17
CA SER A 199 -9.89 -2.75 7.46
C SER A 199 -10.30 -4.22 7.42
N ALA A 200 -9.32 -5.09 7.16
CA ALA A 200 -9.52 -6.53 7.33
C ALA A 200 -9.30 -6.97 8.79
N THR A 201 -8.46 -6.26 9.49
CA THR A 201 -8.05 -6.57 10.87
C THR A 201 -7.88 -5.28 11.66
N ILE A 202 -8.46 -5.23 12.87
CA ILE A 202 -8.26 -4.13 13.82
C ILE A 202 -7.93 -4.75 15.17
N PRO A 203 -6.65 -4.75 15.59
CA PRO A 203 -6.27 -5.21 16.91
C PRO A 203 -7.03 -4.44 17.99
N ARG A 204 -7.35 -5.11 19.09
CA ARG A 204 -8.11 -4.52 20.20
C ARG A 204 -7.47 -3.23 20.72
N ALA A 205 -6.15 -3.20 20.85
CA ALA A 205 -5.43 -2.00 21.30
C ALA A 205 -5.59 -0.81 20.35
N LEU A 206 -5.66 -1.05 19.01
CA LEU A 206 -5.95 0.00 18.03
C LEU A 206 -7.41 0.47 18.11
N GLU A 207 -8.34 -0.46 18.29
CA GLU A 207 -9.76 -0.12 18.50
C GLU A 207 -9.95 0.76 19.74
N GLU A 208 -9.36 0.39 20.87
CA GLU A 208 -9.43 1.13 22.13
C GLU A 208 -8.85 2.56 21.95
N LEU A 209 -7.71 2.69 21.28
CA LEU A 209 -7.13 3.98 20.96
C LEU A 209 -8.08 4.81 20.08
N LEU A 210 -8.60 4.26 18.98
CA LEU A 210 -9.50 4.99 18.08
C LEU A 210 -10.82 5.36 18.78
N ARG A 211 -11.35 4.53 19.68
CA ARG A 211 -12.53 4.87 20.50
C ARG A 211 -12.25 6.06 21.42
N ALA A 212 -11.13 6.02 22.15
CA ALA A 212 -10.74 7.11 23.03
C ALA A 212 -10.53 8.42 22.28
N GLU A 213 -9.82 8.37 21.13
CA GLU A 213 -9.54 9.54 20.33
C GLU A 213 -10.76 10.05 19.52
N GLY A 214 -11.72 9.18 19.23
CA GLY A 214 -12.92 9.46 18.46
C GLY A 214 -14.19 9.74 19.27
N GLU A 215 -14.17 9.62 20.60
CA GLU A 215 -15.35 9.76 21.46
C GLU A 215 -16.09 11.07 21.22
N GLN A 216 -15.38 12.19 21.20
CA GLN A 216 -15.95 13.54 21.05
C GLN A 216 -16.55 13.80 19.67
N ILE A 217 -16.19 13.03 18.65
CA ILE A 217 -16.69 13.16 17.27
C ILE A 217 -17.72 12.08 16.91
N GLY A 218 -18.13 11.25 17.89
CA GLY A 218 -19.12 10.20 17.67
C GLY A 218 -18.66 9.09 16.73
N LEU A 219 -17.37 8.71 16.78
CA LEU A 219 -16.82 7.62 15.97
C LEU A 219 -17.48 6.30 16.34
N GLY A 220 -18.07 5.62 15.35
CA GLY A 220 -18.70 4.32 15.49
C GLY A 220 -17.86 3.17 14.95
N PHE A 221 -18.28 1.95 15.30
CA PHE A 221 -17.68 0.71 14.80
C PHE A 221 -18.76 -0.20 14.24
N ALA A 222 -18.42 -0.92 13.17
CA ALA A 222 -19.14 -2.06 12.65
C ALA A 222 -18.13 -3.20 12.50
N LYS A 223 -18.17 -4.16 13.42
CA LYS A 223 -17.27 -5.31 13.44
C LYS A 223 -17.97 -6.54 12.89
N PHE A 224 -17.25 -7.35 12.13
CA PHE A 224 -17.79 -8.58 11.56
C PHE A 224 -18.33 -9.53 12.65
N SER A 225 -17.70 -9.54 13.83
CA SER A 225 -18.16 -10.30 14.99
C SER A 225 -19.52 -9.87 15.55
N GLU A 226 -19.98 -8.64 15.27
CA GLU A 226 -21.30 -8.15 15.73
C GLU A 226 -22.47 -8.67 14.88
N ASN A 227 -22.21 -9.00 13.63
CA ASN A 227 -23.19 -9.59 12.72
C ASN A 227 -22.48 -10.55 11.74
N PRO A 228 -22.01 -11.71 12.22
CA PRO A 228 -21.23 -12.65 11.42
C PRO A 228 -22.06 -13.27 10.29
N ASP A 229 -21.40 -13.53 9.18
CA ASP A 229 -21.95 -14.32 8.07
C ASP A 229 -21.51 -15.78 8.25
N GLU A 230 -22.37 -16.59 8.82
CA GLU A 230 -22.06 -17.98 9.15
C GLU A 230 -21.69 -18.81 7.91
N ALA A 231 -22.33 -18.57 6.77
CA ALA A 231 -22.01 -19.27 5.52
C ALA A 231 -20.58 -18.96 5.05
N PHE A 232 -20.15 -17.71 5.22
CA PHE A 232 -18.77 -17.30 4.94
C PHE A 232 -17.78 -17.93 5.92
N LEU A 233 -18.10 -17.91 7.23
CA LEU A 233 -17.24 -18.50 8.25
C LEU A 233 -17.10 -20.02 8.09
N GLU A 234 -18.20 -20.74 7.81
CA GLU A 234 -18.16 -22.17 7.54
C GLU A 234 -17.25 -22.51 6.36
N GLU A 235 -17.32 -21.74 5.27
CA GLU A 235 -16.42 -21.92 4.12
C GLU A 235 -14.96 -21.74 4.53
N ARG A 236 -14.66 -20.73 5.35
CA ARG A 236 -13.31 -20.46 5.85
C ARG A 236 -12.81 -21.53 6.81
N ARG A 237 -13.64 -22.02 7.70
CA ARG A 237 -13.33 -23.10 8.65
C ARG A 237 -13.11 -24.47 7.99
N ARG A 238 -13.64 -24.67 6.78
CA ARG A 238 -13.40 -25.90 5.99
C ARG A 238 -11.99 -25.99 5.39
N LYS A 239 -11.25 -24.90 5.36
CA LYS A 239 -9.87 -24.89 4.85
C LYS A 239 -8.95 -25.63 5.82
N ARG A 240 -8.32 -26.71 5.33
CA ARG A 240 -7.48 -27.61 6.13
C ARG A 240 -6.02 -27.45 5.70
N TYR A 241 -5.20 -27.07 6.63
CA TYR A 241 -3.76 -26.96 6.45
C TYR A 241 -3.04 -26.90 7.79
N GLU A 242 -1.79 -27.25 7.77
CA GLU A 242 -0.91 -27.08 8.92
C GLU A 242 0.04 -25.90 8.69
N VAL A 243 0.34 -25.20 9.77
CA VAL A 243 1.30 -24.10 9.77
C VAL A 243 2.59 -24.62 10.40
N HIS A 244 3.62 -24.74 9.61
CA HIS A 244 4.94 -25.15 10.05
C HIS A 244 5.80 -23.91 10.28
N LEU A 245 6.22 -23.66 11.52
CA LEU A 245 7.15 -22.59 11.88
C LEU A 245 8.53 -23.18 12.11
N GLU A 246 9.54 -22.71 11.38
CA GLU A 246 10.92 -23.21 11.49
C GLU A 246 11.94 -22.07 11.61
N GLY A 247 12.82 -22.17 12.63
CA GLY A 247 14.03 -21.36 12.73
C GLY A 247 15.13 -21.96 11.85
N ILE A 248 15.48 -21.31 10.74
CA ILE A 248 16.48 -21.83 9.81
C ILE A 248 17.88 -21.47 10.30
N ARG A 249 18.74 -22.50 10.38
CA ARG A 249 20.19 -22.36 10.56
C ARG A 249 20.88 -22.80 9.28
N GLY A 250 21.71 -21.94 8.71
CA GLY A 250 22.41 -22.21 7.44
C GLY A 250 21.73 -21.58 6.23
N ASP A 251 21.82 -22.26 5.07
CA ASP A 251 21.31 -21.70 3.81
C ASP A 251 19.76 -21.78 3.75
N LYS A 252 19.12 -20.65 3.99
CA LYS A 252 17.67 -20.52 3.94
C LYS A 252 17.09 -20.77 2.55
N PHE A 253 17.81 -20.38 1.49
CA PHE A 253 17.31 -20.53 0.13
C PHE A 253 17.25 -22.01 -0.29
N GLU A 254 18.25 -22.78 0.09
CA GLU A 254 18.21 -24.24 -0.11
C GLU A 254 17.07 -24.90 0.66
N ARG A 255 16.82 -24.44 1.90
CA ARG A 255 15.72 -24.97 2.70
C ARG A 255 14.35 -24.64 2.10
N ILE A 256 14.13 -23.38 1.68
CA ILE A 256 12.90 -22.93 1.01
C ILE A 256 12.70 -23.67 -0.31
N LEU A 257 13.76 -23.84 -1.11
CA LEU A 257 13.72 -24.60 -2.35
C LEU A 257 13.36 -26.07 -2.10
N GLY A 258 13.85 -26.63 -0.99
CA GLY A 258 13.48 -27.97 -0.53
C GLY A 258 11.96 -28.09 -0.31
N TRP A 259 11.36 -27.18 0.44
CA TRP A 259 9.90 -27.16 0.69
C TRP A 259 9.08 -27.01 -0.61
N LEU A 260 9.54 -26.17 -1.54
CA LEU A 260 8.88 -26.04 -2.84
C LEU A 260 8.92 -27.36 -3.63
N LYS A 261 10.07 -28.01 -3.73
CA LYS A 261 10.21 -29.30 -4.44
C LYS A 261 9.40 -30.43 -3.79
N GLU A 262 9.30 -30.41 -2.47
CA GLU A 262 8.47 -31.33 -1.70
C GLU A 262 6.99 -31.09 -1.97
N GLY A 263 6.54 -29.84 -1.85
CA GLY A 263 5.16 -29.48 -2.14
C GLY A 263 4.72 -29.78 -3.58
N MET A 264 5.60 -29.52 -4.57
CA MET A 264 5.32 -29.88 -5.97
C MET A 264 5.19 -31.40 -6.17
N ARG A 265 6.01 -32.21 -5.47
CA ARG A 265 5.87 -33.69 -5.50
C ARG A 265 4.58 -34.16 -4.86
N ASP A 266 4.11 -33.45 -3.83
CA ASP A 266 2.84 -33.71 -3.16
C ASP A 266 1.62 -33.21 -3.94
N GLY A 267 1.84 -32.56 -5.10
CA GLY A 267 0.78 -32.14 -6.03
C GLY A 267 0.33 -30.69 -5.92
N PHE A 268 0.97 -29.87 -5.06
CA PHE A 268 0.72 -28.43 -5.02
C PHE A 268 1.30 -27.75 -6.26
N ARG A 269 0.50 -26.90 -6.89
CA ARG A 269 0.85 -26.28 -8.18
C ARG A 269 1.01 -24.77 -8.11
N ARG A 270 0.41 -24.13 -7.13
CA ARG A 270 0.31 -22.68 -7.02
C ARG A 270 1.07 -22.23 -5.78
N SER A 271 2.29 -21.81 -5.97
CA SER A 271 3.18 -21.48 -4.86
C SER A 271 3.41 -19.98 -4.74
N ILE A 272 3.39 -19.48 -3.50
CA ILE A 272 3.83 -18.12 -3.17
C ILE A 272 4.96 -18.21 -2.14
N VAL A 273 6.06 -17.50 -2.40
CA VAL A 273 7.18 -17.33 -1.46
C VAL A 273 7.34 -15.86 -1.15
N ALA A 274 7.11 -15.47 0.11
CA ALA A 274 7.16 -14.08 0.56
C ALA A 274 8.39 -13.80 1.41
N PHE A 275 9.17 -12.79 1.00
CA PHE A 275 10.33 -12.27 1.72
C PHE A 275 10.06 -10.90 2.32
N ASN A 276 10.79 -10.54 3.37
CA ASN A 276 10.71 -9.20 3.97
C ASN A 276 11.61 -8.18 3.28
N THR A 277 12.59 -8.62 2.49
CA THR A 277 13.53 -7.73 1.80
C THR A 277 13.59 -8.00 0.29
N ILE A 278 13.79 -6.94 -0.49
CA ILE A 278 13.87 -7.03 -1.96
C ILE A 278 15.11 -7.80 -2.42
N PRO A 279 16.32 -7.59 -1.86
CA PRO A 279 17.51 -8.33 -2.28
C PRO A 279 17.33 -9.85 -2.14
N GLU A 280 16.77 -10.33 -1.04
CA GLU A 280 16.52 -11.76 -0.81
C GLU A 280 15.49 -12.34 -1.78
N ALA A 281 14.43 -11.58 -2.05
CA ALA A 281 13.44 -11.99 -3.05
C ALA A 281 14.05 -12.14 -4.45
N ILE A 282 14.93 -11.21 -4.85
CA ILE A 282 15.65 -11.26 -6.13
C ILE A 282 16.61 -12.47 -6.17
N GLU A 283 17.41 -12.67 -5.11
CA GLU A 283 18.39 -13.77 -5.02
C GLU A 283 17.67 -15.12 -5.10
N PHE A 284 16.61 -15.30 -4.32
CA PHE A 284 15.81 -16.52 -4.37
C PHE A 284 15.12 -16.74 -5.72
N TYR A 285 14.57 -15.68 -6.33
CA TYR A 285 13.93 -15.75 -7.64
C TYR A 285 14.91 -16.27 -8.71
N LYS A 286 16.14 -15.75 -8.75
CA LYS A 286 17.20 -16.20 -9.66
C LYS A 286 17.45 -17.71 -9.48
N MET A 287 17.66 -18.13 -8.23
CA MET A 287 17.90 -19.54 -7.91
C MET A 287 16.72 -20.45 -8.26
N ALA A 288 15.50 -20.03 -7.97
CA ALA A 288 14.30 -20.81 -8.28
C ALA A 288 14.12 -20.99 -9.80
N ARG A 289 14.37 -19.95 -10.59
CA ARG A 289 14.33 -20.03 -12.06
C ARG A 289 15.35 -20.98 -12.67
N GLU A 290 16.50 -21.12 -12.05
CA GLU A 290 17.55 -22.02 -12.51
C GLU A 290 17.30 -23.49 -12.10
N ARG A 291 16.66 -23.71 -10.93
CA ARG A 291 16.62 -25.03 -10.30
C ARG A 291 15.25 -25.71 -10.28
N LEU A 292 14.18 -24.98 -10.65
CA LEU A 292 12.84 -25.53 -10.75
C LEU A 292 12.45 -25.71 -12.22
N ALA A 293 11.81 -26.84 -12.53
CA ALA A 293 11.32 -27.15 -13.88
C ALA A 293 9.95 -26.51 -14.15
N LEU A 294 9.81 -25.20 -13.86
CA LEU A 294 8.61 -24.42 -14.12
C LEU A 294 8.72 -23.69 -15.47
N PRO A 295 7.59 -23.46 -16.18
CA PRO A 295 7.58 -22.58 -17.34
C PRO A 295 8.15 -21.20 -16.99
N ARG A 296 8.89 -20.60 -17.91
CA ARG A 296 9.48 -19.27 -17.69
C ARG A 296 8.44 -18.23 -17.27
N ASP A 297 7.27 -18.27 -17.89
CA ASP A 297 6.15 -17.38 -17.63
C ASP A 297 5.36 -17.75 -16.35
N GLY A 298 5.63 -18.91 -15.77
CA GLY A 298 5.05 -19.36 -14.51
C GLY A 298 5.81 -18.90 -13.26
N VAL A 299 7.00 -18.30 -13.41
CA VAL A 299 7.77 -17.78 -12.27
C VAL A 299 7.81 -16.26 -12.32
N LEU A 300 7.18 -15.60 -11.35
CA LEU A 300 7.04 -14.15 -11.28
C LEU A 300 7.69 -13.59 -10.01
N LEU A 301 8.35 -12.44 -10.16
CA LEU A 301 8.89 -11.65 -9.04
C LEU A 301 8.10 -10.36 -8.86
N LEU A 302 7.68 -10.04 -7.62
CA LEU A 302 6.88 -8.88 -7.28
C LEU A 302 7.51 -8.08 -6.12
N HIS A 303 7.87 -6.83 -6.38
CA HIS A 303 8.32 -5.88 -5.34
C HIS A 303 8.13 -4.42 -5.79
N SER A 304 8.46 -3.46 -4.94
CA SER A 304 8.20 -2.03 -5.20
C SER A 304 9.15 -1.37 -6.23
N ARG A 305 10.27 -2.01 -6.60
CA ARG A 305 11.30 -1.42 -7.48
C ARG A 305 11.13 -1.76 -8.97
N PHE A 306 9.92 -2.05 -9.41
CA PHE A 306 9.58 -2.13 -10.83
C PHE A 306 9.10 -0.80 -11.37
N THR A 307 9.31 -0.57 -12.66
CA THR A 307 8.70 0.53 -13.39
C THR A 307 7.17 0.40 -13.41
N GLU A 308 6.48 1.48 -13.77
CA GLU A 308 5.03 1.45 -13.91
C GLU A 308 4.57 0.46 -14.99
N ALA A 309 5.26 0.46 -16.12
CA ALA A 309 4.97 -0.42 -17.24
C ALA A 309 5.10 -1.90 -16.85
N ASP A 310 6.20 -2.27 -16.19
CA ASP A 310 6.42 -3.66 -15.79
C ASP A 310 5.47 -4.13 -14.69
N ARG A 311 5.12 -3.24 -13.76
CA ARG A 311 4.08 -3.55 -12.75
C ARG A 311 2.73 -3.82 -13.39
N ALA A 312 2.33 -2.99 -14.36
CA ALA A 312 1.08 -3.18 -15.09
C ALA A 312 1.08 -4.49 -15.88
N MET A 313 2.20 -4.82 -16.54
CA MET A 313 2.38 -6.08 -17.28
C MET A 313 2.33 -7.29 -16.36
N LYS A 314 3.05 -7.27 -15.22
CA LYS A 314 3.02 -8.34 -14.21
C LYS A 314 1.63 -8.49 -13.59
N GLY A 315 0.95 -7.38 -13.29
CA GLY A 315 -0.43 -7.39 -12.82
C GLY A 315 -1.41 -7.98 -13.83
N LYS A 316 -1.23 -7.71 -15.13
CA LYS A 316 -2.00 -8.35 -16.20
C LYS A 316 -1.72 -9.85 -16.23
N ARG A 317 -0.45 -10.26 -16.19
CA ARG A 317 -0.06 -11.68 -16.20
C ARG A 317 -0.68 -12.44 -15.02
N ILE A 318 -0.68 -11.86 -13.82
CA ILE A 318 -1.29 -12.48 -12.64
C ILE A 318 -2.80 -12.72 -12.85
N ARG A 319 -3.51 -11.77 -13.45
CA ARG A 319 -4.95 -11.92 -13.74
C ARG A 319 -5.25 -12.98 -14.82
N GLU A 320 -4.28 -13.31 -15.65
CA GLU A 320 -4.37 -14.34 -16.68
C GLU A 320 -4.05 -15.74 -16.15
N LEU A 321 -3.45 -15.86 -14.94
CA LEU A 321 -3.21 -17.14 -14.30
C LEU A 321 -4.53 -17.76 -13.83
N GLY A 322 -4.80 -18.98 -14.28
CA GLY A 322 -5.99 -19.75 -13.92
C GLY A 322 -5.77 -20.71 -12.75
N GLU A 323 -6.84 -21.31 -12.25
CA GLU A 323 -6.78 -22.28 -11.15
C GLU A 323 -6.02 -23.57 -11.51
N SER A 324 -5.94 -23.91 -12.80
CA SER A 324 -5.23 -25.09 -13.32
C SER A 324 -3.76 -24.83 -13.65
N ASP A 325 -3.32 -23.57 -13.61
CA ASP A 325 -1.94 -23.22 -13.96
C ASP A 325 -0.98 -23.58 -12.84
N GLU A 326 0.25 -23.90 -13.25
CA GLU A 326 1.37 -24.12 -12.34
C GLU A 326 2.24 -22.87 -12.30
N TYR A 327 2.40 -22.30 -11.09
CA TYR A 327 3.17 -21.08 -10.93
C TYR A 327 3.87 -20.94 -9.58
N LEU A 328 4.91 -20.13 -9.58
CA LEU A 328 5.63 -19.63 -8.42
C LEU A 328 5.63 -18.10 -8.43
N ILE A 329 5.10 -17.49 -7.40
CA ILE A 329 5.24 -16.05 -7.17
C ILE A 329 6.22 -15.84 -6.01
N VAL A 330 7.33 -15.17 -6.31
CA VAL A 330 8.25 -14.66 -5.30
C VAL A 330 7.91 -13.20 -5.06
N ALA A 331 7.63 -12.81 -3.82
CA ALA A 331 7.14 -11.47 -3.54
C ALA A 331 7.73 -10.88 -2.26
N THR A 332 7.60 -9.57 -2.11
CA THR A 332 7.79 -8.87 -0.84
C THR A 332 6.43 -8.44 -0.28
N GLN A 333 6.37 -7.41 0.56
CA GLN A 333 5.14 -6.87 1.16
C GLN A 333 4.05 -6.50 0.13
N VAL A 334 4.38 -6.38 -1.14
CA VAL A 334 3.40 -6.10 -2.21
C VAL A 334 2.33 -7.19 -2.34
N ILE A 335 2.59 -8.42 -1.82
CA ILE A 335 1.61 -9.51 -1.81
C ILE A 335 0.50 -9.30 -0.78
N GLU A 336 0.74 -8.51 0.26
CA GLU A 336 -0.23 -8.26 1.34
C GLU A 336 -1.48 -7.57 0.82
N ALA A 337 -1.32 -6.68 -0.18
CA ALA A 337 -2.43 -5.91 -0.72
C ALA A 337 -2.29 -5.66 -2.25
N GLY A 338 -3.41 -5.55 -2.96
CA GLY A 338 -3.45 -5.18 -4.37
C GLY A 338 -3.19 -6.30 -5.37
N VAL A 339 -3.01 -7.54 -4.92
CA VAL A 339 -2.81 -8.71 -5.79
C VAL A 339 -3.96 -9.68 -5.59
N ASP A 340 -4.71 -9.98 -6.65
CA ASP A 340 -5.80 -10.96 -6.61
C ASP A 340 -5.32 -12.30 -7.19
N ILE A 341 -4.81 -13.15 -6.30
CA ILE A 341 -4.26 -14.46 -6.61
C ILE A 341 -4.47 -15.40 -5.44
N SER A 342 -4.45 -16.71 -5.71
CA SER A 342 -4.54 -17.77 -4.70
C SER A 342 -3.38 -18.74 -4.82
N SER A 343 -2.95 -19.34 -3.73
CA SER A 343 -1.94 -20.42 -3.71
C SER A 343 -2.43 -21.60 -2.88
N ASP A 344 -1.90 -22.77 -3.14
CA ASP A 344 -2.07 -24.00 -2.34
C ASP A 344 -0.80 -24.37 -1.53
N LEU A 345 0.34 -23.75 -1.87
CA LEU A 345 1.56 -23.76 -1.08
C LEU A 345 2.01 -22.34 -0.76
N PHE A 346 2.12 -22.00 0.52
CA PHE A 346 2.55 -20.67 0.96
C PHE A 346 3.78 -20.76 1.87
N ILE A 347 4.86 -20.10 1.47
CA ILE A 347 6.11 -20.07 2.23
C ILE A 347 6.41 -18.59 2.54
N SER A 348 6.55 -18.23 3.80
CA SER A 348 6.76 -16.84 4.18
C SER A 348 7.85 -16.67 5.21
N ASP A 349 8.66 -15.64 4.98
CA ASP A 349 9.42 -15.00 6.04
C ASP A 349 8.47 -14.52 7.13
N LEU A 350 8.83 -14.72 8.39
CA LEU A 350 8.03 -14.29 9.52
C LEU A 350 7.87 -12.76 9.52
N ALA A 351 6.67 -12.30 9.77
CA ALA A 351 6.29 -10.90 9.73
C ALA A 351 5.39 -10.58 10.94
N PRO A 352 5.11 -9.30 11.26
CA PRO A 352 4.09 -8.94 12.23
C PRO A 352 2.74 -9.60 11.93
N ALA A 353 1.96 -9.89 12.97
CA ALA A 353 0.71 -10.64 12.85
C ALA A 353 -0.25 -10.09 11.80
N SER A 354 -0.44 -8.77 11.72
CA SER A 354 -1.29 -8.11 10.72
C SER A 354 -0.81 -8.38 9.30
N SER A 355 0.48 -8.20 9.02
CA SER A 355 1.11 -8.48 7.72
C SER A 355 0.99 -9.97 7.36
N LEU A 356 1.22 -10.86 8.32
CA LEU A 356 1.13 -12.30 8.08
C LEU A 356 -0.29 -12.74 7.71
N ILE A 357 -1.31 -12.24 8.40
CA ILE A 357 -2.72 -12.49 8.07
C ILE A 357 -3.05 -12.00 6.66
N GLN A 358 -2.56 -10.82 6.26
CA GLN A 358 -2.76 -10.29 4.91
C GLN A 358 -2.08 -11.12 3.83
N ARG A 359 -0.85 -11.59 4.08
CA ARG A 359 -0.13 -12.52 3.19
C ARG A 359 -0.90 -13.82 3.01
N LEU A 360 -1.33 -14.43 4.12
CA LEU A 360 -2.09 -15.67 4.11
C LEU A 360 -3.52 -15.49 3.59
N GLY A 361 -4.02 -14.27 3.47
CA GLY A 361 -5.19 -13.93 2.67
C GLY A 361 -5.02 -14.19 1.16
N ARG A 362 -3.83 -14.58 0.67
CA ARG A 362 -3.53 -15.03 -0.70
C ARG A 362 -3.34 -16.56 -0.79
N PHE A 363 -3.46 -17.25 0.31
CA PHE A 363 -3.41 -18.70 0.41
C PHE A 363 -4.83 -19.24 0.50
N LEU A 364 -5.17 -20.27 -0.27
CA LEU A 364 -6.53 -20.83 -0.36
C LEU A 364 -7.62 -19.75 -0.43
N ARG A 365 -7.40 -18.74 -1.25
CA ARG A 365 -8.21 -17.52 -1.26
C ARG A 365 -9.62 -17.72 -1.84
N TYR A 366 -9.72 -18.56 -2.87
CA TYR A 366 -10.97 -18.71 -3.60
C TYR A 366 -11.92 -19.69 -2.93
N LYS A 367 -13.20 -19.56 -3.28
CA LYS A 367 -14.26 -20.46 -2.79
C LYS A 367 -14.04 -21.86 -3.35
N GLY A 368 -14.09 -22.87 -2.48
CA GLY A 368 -13.89 -24.27 -2.86
C GLY A 368 -12.47 -24.78 -2.69
N GLU A 369 -11.47 -23.90 -2.53
CA GLU A 369 -10.12 -24.33 -2.17
C GLU A 369 -10.10 -24.73 -0.70
N ALA A 370 -9.68 -25.97 -0.41
CA ALA A 370 -9.80 -26.51 0.93
C ALA A 370 -8.48 -27.05 1.52
N GLU A 371 -7.53 -27.42 0.69
CA GLU A 371 -6.30 -28.09 1.13
C GLU A 371 -5.05 -27.36 0.65
N GLY A 372 -4.05 -27.26 1.52
CA GLY A 372 -2.79 -26.60 1.22
C GLY A 372 -1.77 -26.78 2.33
N ARG A 373 -0.62 -26.13 2.18
CA ARG A 373 0.47 -26.17 3.15
C ARG A 373 1.08 -24.79 3.36
N VAL A 374 1.39 -24.46 4.61
CA VAL A 374 2.03 -23.21 5.01
C VAL A 374 3.35 -23.48 5.72
N HIS A 375 4.44 -22.89 5.24
CA HIS A 375 5.71 -22.83 5.93
C HIS A 375 6.03 -21.38 6.29
N LEU A 376 6.24 -21.12 7.57
CA LEU A 376 6.73 -19.86 8.10
C LEU A 376 8.15 -20.07 8.57
N TRP A 377 9.04 -19.14 8.29
CA TRP A 377 10.43 -19.27 8.66
C TRP A 377 11.01 -17.96 9.21
N TYR A 378 12.02 -18.10 10.04
CA TYR A 378 12.88 -17.01 10.51
C TYR A 378 14.33 -17.50 10.56
N GLU A 379 15.29 -16.58 10.43
CA GLU A 379 16.69 -16.91 10.63
C GLU A 379 17.02 -16.99 12.12
N ASP A 380 18.16 -17.65 12.48
CA ASP A 380 18.57 -17.78 13.88
C ASP A 380 18.50 -16.41 14.59
N TRP A 381 17.81 -16.42 15.72
CA TRP A 381 17.29 -15.24 16.39
C TRP A 381 18.35 -14.23 16.84
N VAL A 382 19.60 -14.70 17.07
CA VAL A 382 20.71 -13.84 17.52
C VAL A 382 21.25 -12.99 16.37
N GLU A 383 21.31 -13.54 15.15
CA GLU A 383 21.81 -12.87 13.96
C GLU A 383 20.72 -12.07 13.22
N GLY A 384 19.47 -12.49 13.38
CA GLY A 384 18.32 -11.95 12.65
C GLY A 384 17.91 -10.51 12.99
N LYS A 385 18.24 -9.99 14.19
CA LYS A 385 17.82 -8.65 14.62
C LYS A 385 18.18 -7.53 13.65
N GLY A 386 19.37 -7.60 13.05
CA GLY A 386 19.84 -6.60 12.10
C GLY A 386 19.14 -6.63 10.74
N ARG A 387 18.62 -7.79 10.34
CA ARG A 387 17.98 -8.03 9.04
C ARG A 387 16.67 -7.26 8.87
N TYR A 388 15.86 -7.16 9.91
CA TYR A 388 14.54 -6.52 9.87
C TYR A 388 14.59 -5.00 10.11
N LYS A 389 15.77 -4.45 10.41
CA LYS A 389 15.94 -3.03 10.73
C LYS A 389 15.47 -2.15 9.57
N GLY A 390 14.43 -1.35 9.82
CA GLY A 390 13.82 -0.45 8.83
C GLY A 390 12.81 -1.13 7.89
N VAL A 391 12.41 -2.38 8.19
CA VAL A 391 11.31 -3.09 7.52
C VAL A 391 10.12 -3.25 8.47
N TYR A 392 10.37 -3.82 9.65
CA TYR A 392 9.37 -4.03 10.70
C TYR A 392 9.96 -3.77 12.08
N ASP A 393 9.07 -3.48 13.03
CA ASP A 393 9.43 -3.50 14.45
C ASP A 393 9.75 -4.94 14.88
N TRP A 394 10.88 -5.10 15.56
CA TRP A 394 11.36 -6.41 15.99
C TRP A 394 10.44 -7.05 17.03
N GLY A 395 9.92 -6.26 17.97
CA GLY A 395 9.03 -6.76 19.02
C GLY A 395 7.75 -7.39 18.47
N LEU A 396 7.21 -6.83 17.36
CA LEU A 396 6.03 -7.39 16.69
C LEU A 396 6.32 -8.74 16.03
N ILE A 397 7.52 -8.89 15.43
CA ILE A 397 7.94 -10.19 14.85
C ILE A 397 8.16 -11.22 15.96
N GLU A 398 8.84 -10.82 17.04
CA GLU A 398 9.10 -11.66 18.22
C GLU A 398 7.80 -12.14 18.85
N GLY A 399 6.84 -11.24 19.07
CA GLY A 399 5.52 -11.60 19.60
C GLY A 399 4.77 -12.56 18.66
N THR A 400 4.87 -12.34 17.33
CA THR A 400 4.25 -13.25 16.35
C THR A 400 4.87 -14.65 16.42
N ARG A 401 6.22 -14.76 16.51
CA ARG A 401 6.92 -16.03 16.70
C ARG A 401 6.45 -16.73 17.98
N ASP A 402 6.53 -16.03 19.11
CA ASP A 402 6.25 -16.61 20.43
C ASP A 402 4.81 -17.13 20.52
N PHE A 403 3.86 -16.43 19.88
CA PHE A 403 2.49 -16.91 19.82
C PHE A 403 2.34 -18.15 18.95
N LEU A 404 3.05 -18.23 17.81
CA LEU A 404 2.92 -19.34 16.87
C LEU A 404 3.71 -20.58 17.28
N GLU A 405 4.71 -20.46 18.15
CA GLU A 405 5.46 -21.62 18.64
C GLU A 405 4.54 -22.68 19.25
N GLY A 406 4.61 -23.91 18.72
CA GLY A 406 3.78 -25.04 19.17
C GLY A 406 2.32 -25.03 18.69
N ARG A 407 1.90 -24.08 17.84
CA ARG A 407 0.52 -23.94 17.34
C ARG A 407 0.40 -24.21 15.84
N SER A 408 0.53 -25.46 15.45
CA SER A 408 0.44 -25.86 14.02
C SER A 408 -0.98 -25.83 13.42
N SER A 409 -2.01 -25.86 14.27
CA SER A 409 -3.43 -25.95 13.82
C SER A 409 -4.13 -24.60 13.67
N MET A 410 -3.40 -23.49 13.66
CA MET A 410 -3.97 -22.15 13.53
C MET A 410 -4.58 -21.93 12.15
N ASN A 411 -5.85 -21.46 12.08
CA ASN A 411 -6.51 -21.10 10.85
C ASN A 411 -6.49 -19.59 10.62
N PHE A 412 -5.66 -19.12 9.68
CA PHE A 412 -5.53 -17.70 9.30
C PHE A 412 -6.69 -17.17 8.44
N HIS A 413 -7.67 -18.00 8.09
CA HIS A 413 -8.88 -17.57 7.39
C HIS A 413 -10.05 -17.31 8.33
N ASP A 414 -10.02 -17.86 9.53
CA ASP A 414 -11.06 -17.70 10.53
C ASP A 414 -10.69 -16.58 11.53
N PRO A 415 -11.44 -15.47 11.57
CA PRO A 415 -11.21 -14.38 12.51
C PRO A 415 -11.16 -14.80 13.98
N GLU A 416 -11.93 -15.81 14.37
CA GLU A 416 -11.91 -16.34 15.74
C GLU A 416 -10.59 -17.05 16.06
N SER A 417 -9.96 -17.67 15.05
CA SER A 417 -8.67 -18.33 15.22
C SER A 417 -7.49 -17.34 15.27
N TYR A 418 -7.47 -16.33 14.41
CA TYR A 418 -6.35 -15.38 14.36
C TYR A 418 -6.52 -14.15 15.27
N GLY A 419 -7.71 -13.85 15.76
CA GLY A 419 -7.96 -12.73 16.66
C GLY A 419 -7.05 -12.73 17.90
N PRO A 420 -6.92 -13.85 18.63
CA PRO A 420 -6.00 -13.95 19.77
C PRO A 420 -4.53 -13.69 19.44
N LEU A 421 -4.07 -13.99 18.21
CA LEU A 421 -2.73 -13.64 17.74
C LEU A 421 -2.56 -12.11 17.64
N LEU A 422 -3.55 -11.42 17.07
CA LEU A 422 -3.52 -9.96 16.98
C LEU A 422 -3.47 -9.31 18.36
N ASP A 423 -4.32 -9.76 19.29
CA ASP A 423 -4.39 -9.21 20.63
C ASP A 423 -3.14 -9.51 21.48
N TYR A 424 -2.46 -10.63 21.20
CA TYR A 424 -1.19 -10.95 21.86
C TYR A 424 -0.03 -10.07 21.35
N VAL A 425 0.06 -9.88 20.02
CA VAL A 425 1.16 -9.12 19.40
C VAL A 425 0.96 -7.63 19.59
N TYR A 426 -0.28 -7.14 19.49
CA TYR A 426 -0.61 -5.72 19.62
C TYR A 426 -1.33 -5.48 20.96
N HIS A 427 -0.55 -5.27 21.99
CA HIS A 427 -1.04 -4.99 23.34
C HIS A 427 -1.12 -3.47 23.60
N GLU A 428 -1.60 -3.10 24.78
CA GLU A 428 -1.63 -1.70 25.25
C GLU A 428 -0.23 -1.06 25.13
N GLY A 429 -0.17 0.10 24.48
CA GLY A 429 1.09 0.81 24.19
C GLY A 429 1.74 0.46 22.84
N SER A 430 1.26 -0.55 22.10
CA SER A 430 1.73 -0.84 20.73
C SER A 430 1.40 0.30 19.76
N PHE A 431 0.33 1.04 20.04
CA PHE A 431 -0.09 2.20 19.25
C PHE A 431 -0.03 3.45 20.10
N SER A 432 0.53 4.51 19.55
CA SER A 432 0.63 5.79 20.23
C SER A 432 0.38 6.96 19.28
N VAL A 433 -0.22 8.01 19.79
CA VAL A 433 -0.46 9.26 19.05
C VAL A 433 0.16 10.45 19.79
N SER A 434 0.56 11.45 19.02
CA SER A 434 1.06 12.72 19.54
C SER A 434 0.01 13.82 19.36
N TRP A 435 -0.70 14.16 20.42
CA TRP A 435 -1.70 15.26 20.36
C TRP A 435 -1.06 16.61 20.00
N LYS A 436 0.21 16.80 20.23
CA LYS A 436 0.93 17.98 19.75
C LYS A 436 0.93 18.04 18.22
N GLU A 437 1.28 16.93 17.57
CA GLU A 437 1.31 16.84 16.10
C GLU A 437 -0.09 16.83 15.50
N ILE A 438 -1.04 16.11 16.11
CA ILE A 438 -2.45 16.10 15.68
C ILE A 438 -3.04 17.51 15.68
N ARG A 439 -2.86 18.28 16.78
CA ARG A 439 -3.35 19.66 16.85
C ARG A 439 -2.67 20.57 15.83
N GLU A 440 -1.41 20.36 15.55
CA GLU A 440 -0.69 21.08 14.50
C GLU A 440 -1.32 20.79 13.13
N LEU A 441 -1.50 19.53 12.76
CA LEU A 441 -2.15 19.12 11.51
C LEU A 441 -3.57 19.71 11.39
N ILE A 442 -4.39 19.63 12.44
CA ILE A 442 -5.73 20.24 12.47
C ILE A 442 -5.60 21.76 12.28
N SER A 443 -4.62 22.41 12.91
CA SER A 443 -4.44 23.85 12.82
C SER A 443 -4.10 24.34 11.42
N ILE A 444 -3.41 23.55 10.62
CA ILE A 444 -3.08 23.84 9.22
C ILE A 444 -4.34 24.02 8.37
N THR A 445 -5.41 23.29 8.69
CA THR A 445 -6.66 23.35 7.90
C THR A 445 -7.54 24.54 8.24
N LYS A 446 -7.23 25.35 9.24
CA LYS A 446 -7.99 26.56 9.57
C LYS A 446 -7.84 27.61 8.47
N VAL A 447 -8.96 28.14 7.99
CA VAL A 447 -9.03 29.07 6.84
C VAL A 447 -8.13 30.30 6.97
N LEU A 448 -7.99 30.81 8.18
CA LEU A 448 -7.19 32.02 8.45
C LEU A 448 -5.69 31.74 8.65
N ARG A 449 -5.24 30.49 8.50
CA ARG A 449 -3.81 30.18 8.65
C ARG A 449 -3.05 30.46 7.37
N ASP A 450 -1.83 30.98 7.54
CA ASP A 450 -0.90 31.18 6.44
C ASP A 450 -0.54 29.83 5.80
N PRO A 451 -0.62 29.68 4.46
CA PRO A 451 -0.22 28.46 3.75
C PRO A 451 1.19 27.98 4.07
N ARG A 452 2.10 28.87 4.47
CA ARG A 452 3.47 28.54 4.88
C ARG A 452 3.54 27.50 5.98
N TRP A 453 2.55 27.45 6.86
CA TRP A 453 2.50 26.45 7.94
C TRP A 453 2.39 25.01 7.41
N ALA A 454 1.62 24.82 6.35
CA ALA A 454 1.51 23.49 5.72
C ALA A 454 2.84 23.05 5.10
N ILE A 455 3.52 23.98 4.44
CA ILE A 455 4.81 23.73 3.79
C ILE A 455 5.89 23.47 4.81
N GLU A 456 5.92 24.25 5.89
CA GLU A 456 6.86 24.06 7.00
C GLU A 456 6.68 22.68 7.65
N ALA A 457 5.42 22.29 7.96
CA ALA A 457 5.12 20.97 8.48
C ALA A 457 5.54 19.86 7.51
N PHE A 458 5.25 20.03 6.22
CA PHE A 458 5.63 19.09 5.17
C PHE A 458 7.16 18.90 5.07
N MET A 459 7.91 20.00 5.08
CA MET A 459 9.37 19.93 5.03
C MET A 459 9.95 19.26 6.28
N ARG A 460 9.44 19.60 7.46
CA ARG A 460 9.82 18.98 8.73
C ARG A 460 9.51 17.50 8.79
N LEU A 461 8.41 17.08 8.16
CA LEU A 461 7.97 15.68 8.03
C LEU A 461 8.61 14.96 6.83
N GLU A 462 9.75 15.41 6.35
CA GLU A 462 10.52 14.79 5.25
C GLU A 462 9.70 14.55 3.97
N GLY A 463 8.77 15.45 3.66
CA GLY A 463 8.01 15.44 2.41
C GLY A 463 6.83 14.48 2.34
N SER A 464 6.35 14.00 3.49
CA SER A 464 5.11 13.23 3.57
C SER A 464 4.41 13.46 4.92
N PHE A 465 3.09 13.54 4.91
CA PHE A 465 2.26 13.56 6.12
C PHE A 465 1.90 12.15 6.63
N VAL A 466 2.12 11.14 5.81
CA VAL A 466 1.66 9.77 6.06
C VAL A 466 2.84 8.80 6.19
N ARG A 467 3.73 8.77 5.20
CA ARG A 467 4.89 7.88 5.19
C ARG A 467 6.03 8.45 6.03
N GLU A 468 6.96 7.61 6.43
CA GLU A 468 8.17 8.10 7.11
C GLU A 468 8.91 9.14 6.26
N ASP A 469 8.98 8.91 4.93
CA ASP A 469 9.67 9.78 3.99
C ASP A 469 9.00 9.85 2.62
N ALA A 470 9.37 10.86 1.82
CA ALA A 470 8.89 11.02 0.47
C ALA A 470 9.43 9.93 -0.47
N LEU A 471 8.55 9.45 -1.37
CA LEU A 471 8.96 8.66 -2.53
C LEU A 471 9.32 9.59 -3.68
N ILE A 472 10.57 9.51 -4.15
CA ILE A 472 11.11 10.35 -5.21
C ILE A 472 11.36 9.50 -6.45
N PRO A 473 10.98 9.97 -7.65
CA PRO A 473 11.28 9.26 -8.89
C PRO A 473 12.79 9.10 -9.10
N ALA A 474 13.19 7.89 -9.44
CA ALA A 474 14.54 7.55 -9.87
C ALA A 474 14.49 6.82 -11.22
N ILE A 475 15.56 6.92 -11.98
CA ILE A 475 15.71 6.20 -13.25
C ILE A 475 17.08 5.52 -13.30
N PRO A 476 17.17 4.25 -13.73
CA PRO A 476 18.43 3.55 -13.90
C PRO A 476 19.28 4.18 -15.01
N SER A 477 20.58 4.35 -14.77
CA SER A 477 21.52 4.97 -15.74
C SER A 477 21.52 4.32 -17.13
N PRO A 478 21.43 2.96 -17.27
CA PRO A 478 21.42 2.31 -18.58
C PRO A 478 20.14 2.53 -19.40
N SER A 479 19.04 2.93 -18.75
CA SER A 479 17.74 3.14 -19.44
C SER A 479 17.64 4.49 -20.14
N LEU A 480 18.75 5.25 -20.21
CA LEU A 480 18.76 6.63 -20.71
C LEU A 480 19.39 6.73 -22.09
N THR A 481 18.61 7.17 -23.06
CA THR A 481 19.09 7.80 -24.29
C THR A 481 18.96 9.31 -24.15
N ASP A 482 20.04 10.05 -24.38
CA ASP A 482 19.98 11.52 -24.39
C ASP A 482 18.95 12.00 -25.41
N GLY A 483 18.04 12.88 -25.00
CA GLY A 483 16.99 13.42 -25.83
C GLY A 483 15.75 12.53 -26.00
N ALA A 484 15.60 11.48 -25.21
CA ALA A 484 14.40 10.64 -25.23
C ALA A 484 13.12 11.44 -24.95
N PRO A 485 12.00 11.11 -25.61
CA PRO A 485 10.71 11.74 -25.33
C PRO A 485 10.27 11.55 -23.89
N MET A 486 9.68 12.58 -23.28
CA MET A 486 9.16 12.52 -21.92
C MET A 486 8.20 11.35 -21.70
N SER A 487 7.34 11.07 -22.69
CA SER A 487 6.36 9.97 -22.62
C SER A 487 7.00 8.59 -22.47
N GLU A 488 8.17 8.38 -23.07
CA GLU A 488 8.94 7.15 -22.96
C GLU A 488 9.60 7.04 -21.57
N LEU A 489 10.23 8.13 -21.12
CA LEU A 489 10.92 8.18 -19.84
C LEU A 489 9.99 7.95 -18.63
N MET A 490 8.76 8.46 -18.70
CA MET A 490 7.78 8.29 -17.62
C MET A 490 7.47 6.80 -17.33
N GLY A 491 7.51 5.95 -18.35
CA GLY A 491 7.33 4.50 -18.20
C GLY A 491 8.48 3.80 -17.46
N HIS A 492 9.68 4.41 -17.42
CA HIS A 492 10.90 3.84 -16.80
C HIS A 492 11.18 4.35 -15.39
N LEU A 493 10.32 5.19 -14.83
CA LEU A 493 10.49 5.71 -13.48
C LEU A 493 10.23 4.65 -12.42
N VAL A 494 11.12 4.62 -11.41
CA VAL A 494 11.02 3.76 -10.24
C VAL A 494 10.92 4.65 -8.99
N PRO A 495 9.88 4.54 -8.16
CA PRO A 495 9.79 5.31 -6.92
C PRO A 495 10.80 4.77 -5.88
N MET A 496 11.59 5.67 -5.30
CA MET A 496 12.58 5.33 -4.28
C MET A 496 12.43 6.23 -3.06
N GLY A 497 12.57 5.66 -1.87
CA GLY A 497 12.57 6.42 -0.62
C GLY A 497 13.78 7.35 -0.53
N LEU A 498 13.56 8.53 0.06
CA LEU A 498 14.60 9.54 0.25
C LEU A 498 15.84 9.04 1.03
N PRO A 499 15.71 8.19 2.09
CA PRO A 499 16.86 7.59 2.75
C PRO A 499 17.69 6.69 1.84
N THR A 500 17.04 5.92 0.96
CA THR A 500 17.72 5.06 0.00
C THR A 500 18.52 5.89 -1.02
N LEU A 501 17.89 6.93 -1.58
CA LEU A 501 18.58 7.87 -2.48
C LEU A 501 19.74 8.60 -1.80
N SER A 502 19.58 8.98 -0.53
CA SER A 502 20.64 9.59 0.26
C SER A 502 21.85 8.67 0.49
N LYS A 503 21.64 7.35 0.55
CA LYS A 503 22.71 6.34 0.63
C LYS A 503 23.38 6.13 -0.73
N LEU A 504 22.59 6.06 -1.81
CA LEU A 504 23.08 5.85 -3.17
C LEU A 504 23.82 7.08 -3.73
N ARG A 505 23.51 8.28 -3.22
CA ARG A 505 24.11 9.57 -3.64
C ARG A 505 24.17 9.74 -5.16
N PRO A 506 23.04 9.73 -5.89
CA PRO A 506 23.03 9.99 -7.33
C PRO A 506 23.84 11.23 -7.69
N ARG A 507 24.59 11.17 -8.79
CA ARG A 507 25.43 12.28 -9.27
C ARG A 507 24.76 13.11 -10.33
N GLU A 508 23.64 12.64 -10.87
CA GLU A 508 22.94 13.22 -12.01
C GLU A 508 21.43 13.17 -11.79
N GLU A 509 20.75 14.04 -12.49
CA GLU A 509 19.30 14.15 -12.52
C GLU A 509 18.81 14.32 -13.95
N LEU A 510 17.54 13.94 -14.18
CA LEU A 510 16.78 14.31 -15.37
C LEU A 510 15.92 15.52 -15.06
N VAL A 511 15.91 16.46 -15.97
CA VAL A 511 15.07 17.66 -15.92
C VAL A 511 14.37 17.87 -17.24
N VAL A 512 13.23 18.58 -17.21
CA VAL A 512 12.53 19.02 -18.41
C VAL A 512 13.44 19.97 -19.21
N ASP A 513 13.53 19.76 -20.53
CA ASP A 513 14.22 20.69 -21.41
C ASP A 513 13.39 21.98 -21.52
N GLU A 514 14.04 23.13 -21.29
CA GLU A 514 13.36 24.44 -21.35
C GLU A 514 13.04 24.86 -22.81
N GLU A 515 13.82 24.39 -23.77
CA GLU A 515 13.64 24.71 -25.20
C GLU A 515 12.62 23.75 -25.85
N ASP A 516 12.56 22.50 -25.39
CA ASP A 516 11.59 21.49 -25.84
C ASP A 516 11.00 20.72 -24.64
N PRO A 517 9.89 21.21 -24.07
CA PRO A 517 9.27 20.57 -22.88
C PRO A 517 8.81 19.11 -23.10
N GLY A 518 8.80 18.62 -24.33
CA GLY A 518 8.56 17.22 -24.67
C GLY A 518 9.75 16.30 -24.43
N ARG A 519 10.92 16.85 -24.10
CA ARG A 519 12.18 16.12 -23.90
C ARG A 519 12.77 16.31 -22.51
N ALA A 520 13.64 15.41 -22.14
CA ALA A 520 14.40 15.47 -20.90
C ALA A 520 15.90 15.71 -21.16
N LEU A 521 16.51 16.54 -20.31
CA LEU A 521 17.95 16.77 -20.29
C LEU A 521 18.56 16.11 -19.07
N ARG A 522 19.70 15.47 -19.26
CA ARG A 522 20.54 14.96 -18.19
C ARG A 522 21.46 16.05 -17.66
N LYS A 523 21.40 16.32 -16.35
CA LYS A 523 22.22 17.34 -15.70
C LYS A 523 23.01 16.74 -14.54
N ARG A 524 24.27 17.16 -14.39
CA ARG A 524 25.07 16.84 -13.21
C ARG A 524 24.61 17.63 -12.00
N LEU A 525 24.50 16.95 -10.88
CA LEU A 525 24.29 17.59 -9.57
C LEU A 525 25.58 18.28 -9.11
N GLN A 526 25.44 19.38 -8.38
CA GLN A 526 26.60 20.09 -7.81
C GLN A 526 27.37 19.19 -6.86
N ASN A 527 28.69 19.35 -6.81
CA ASN A 527 29.51 18.68 -5.81
C ASN A 527 28.99 18.99 -4.40
N GLY A 528 28.95 17.97 -3.53
CA GLY A 528 28.41 18.12 -2.18
C GLY A 528 26.87 18.28 -2.12
N PHE A 529 26.14 17.93 -3.17
CA PHE A 529 24.68 18.03 -3.19
C PHE A 529 24.05 17.27 -1.99
N TRP A 530 24.49 16.06 -1.73
CA TRP A 530 23.98 15.20 -0.66
C TRP A 530 24.54 15.53 0.74
N ASP A 531 25.60 16.32 0.83
CA ASP A 531 26.21 16.69 2.10
C ASP A 531 25.39 17.75 2.87
N ARG A 532 24.48 18.44 2.16
CA ARG A 532 23.53 19.42 2.72
C ARG A 532 22.22 18.80 3.23
N GLY A 533 22.20 17.48 3.36
CA GLY A 533 21.06 16.75 3.91
C GLY A 533 19.94 16.43 2.91
N ARG A 534 18.95 15.70 3.41
CA ARG A 534 17.80 15.21 2.63
C ARG A 534 16.87 16.33 2.15
N GLU A 535 16.78 17.42 2.90
CA GLU A 535 15.93 18.56 2.57
C GLU A 535 16.24 19.14 1.18
N ARG A 536 17.50 19.24 0.81
CA ARG A 536 17.88 19.74 -0.53
C ARG A 536 17.38 18.84 -1.65
N ALA A 537 17.48 17.52 -1.45
CA ALA A 537 16.99 16.55 -2.44
C ALA A 537 15.46 16.60 -2.55
N LEU A 538 14.76 16.75 -1.42
CA LEU A 538 13.33 16.94 -1.39
C LEU A 538 12.91 18.22 -2.14
N ARG A 539 13.52 19.37 -1.81
CA ARG A 539 13.25 20.64 -2.52
C ARG A 539 13.49 20.52 -4.02
N ARG A 540 14.54 19.78 -4.42
CA ARG A 540 14.82 19.55 -5.84
C ARG A 540 13.74 18.70 -6.50
N ALA A 541 13.32 17.63 -5.85
CA ALA A 541 12.29 16.72 -6.35
C ALA A 541 10.91 17.37 -6.50
N LEU A 542 10.65 18.46 -5.77
CA LEU A 542 9.38 19.20 -5.84
C LEU A 542 9.37 20.30 -6.90
N SER A 543 10.48 20.51 -7.62
CA SER A 543 10.52 21.45 -8.76
C SER A 543 9.81 20.87 -9.97
N SER A 544 9.02 21.69 -10.69
CA SER A 544 8.34 21.27 -11.92
C SER A 544 9.28 20.86 -13.06
N LYS A 545 10.53 21.30 -12.99
CA LYS A 545 11.58 20.92 -13.93
C LYS A 545 12.24 19.58 -13.60
N PHE A 546 12.06 19.07 -12.40
CA PHE A 546 12.65 17.80 -11.97
C PHE A 546 11.81 16.63 -12.49
N ILE A 547 12.48 15.61 -13.04
CA ILE A 547 11.86 14.37 -13.50
C ILE A 547 12.26 13.23 -12.59
N ALA A 548 13.57 12.97 -12.46
CA ALA A 548 14.09 11.86 -11.68
C ALA A 548 15.56 12.05 -11.30
N PHE A 549 16.01 11.42 -10.22
CA PHE A 549 17.44 11.18 -10.01
C PHE A 549 17.92 10.00 -10.84
N VAL A 550 19.12 10.12 -11.43
CA VAL A 550 19.75 9.03 -12.18
C VAL A 550 20.55 8.17 -11.24
N VAL A 551 20.13 6.92 -11.05
CA VAL A 551 20.76 5.99 -10.13
C VAL A 551 21.63 4.98 -10.87
N GLU A 552 22.81 4.68 -10.29
CA GLU A 552 23.71 3.66 -10.80
C GLU A 552 23.18 2.27 -10.39
N GLY A 553 22.96 1.39 -11.37
CA GLY A 553 22.43 0.04 -11.18
C GLY A 553 21.97 -0.55 -12.49
N SER A 554 21.62 -1.82 -12.49
CA SER A 554 21.00 -2.50 -13.62
C SER A 554 19.47 -2.51 -13.47
N TYR A 555 18.76 -2.45 -14.58
CA TYR A 555 17.32 -2.66 -14.63
C TYR A 555 16.99 -3.78 -15.60
N ASP A 556 16.19 -4.69 -15.15
CA ASP A 556 15.68 -5.81 -15.93
C ASP A 556 14.17 -5.97 -15.65
N GLY A 557 13.37 -6.24 -16.67
CA GLY A 557 11.90 -6.36 -16.52
C GLY A 557 11.49 -7.52 -15.60
N ASP A 558 12.33 -8.56 -15.45
CA ASP A 558 12.10 -9.66 -14.54
C ASP A 558 12.51 -9.33 -13.09
N LEU A 559 13.65 -8.64 -12.92
CA LEU A 559 14.28 -8.39 -11.61
C LEU A 559 13.96 -7.01 -11.01
N GLY A 560 13.53 -6.04 -11.83
CA GLY A 560 13.39 -4.64 -11.43
C GLY A 560 14.74 -3.93 -11.29
N LEU A 561 14.78 -2.84 -10.51
CA LEU A 561 16.01 -2.08 -10.26
C LEU A 561 16.88 -2.78 -9.20
N VAL A 562 18.07 -3.20 -9.62
CA VAL A 562 19.16 -3.71 -8.76
C VAL A 562 20.22 -2.64 -8.66
N THR A 563 20.55 -2.19 -7.47
CA THR A 563 21.52 -1.10 -7.27
C THR A 563 22.95 -1.66 -7.23
N LYS A 564 23.94 -0.85 -7.62
CA LYS A 564 25.36 -1.26 -7.57
C LYS A 564 25.84 -1.70 -6.18
N VAL A 565 25.26 -1.16 -5.13
CA VAL A 565 25.59 -1.55 -3.75
C VAL A 565 25.17 -3.00 -3.49
N GLU A 566 24.07 -3.42 -4.07
CA GLU A 566 23.55 -4.80 -3.98
C GLU A 566 24.34 -5.75 -4.89
N GLU A 567 24.70 -5.33 -6.11
CA GLU A 567 25.59 -6.07 -7.01
C GLU A 567 26.97 -6.33 -6.39
N GLY A 568 27.54 -5.32 -5.69
CA GLY A 568 28.81 -5.45 -4.98
C GLY A 568 28.76 -6.39 -3.77
N ALA A 569 27.61 -6.50 -3.10
CA ALA A 569 27.40 -7.44 -2.00
C ALA A 569 27.29 -8.90 -2.50
N GLU A 570 26.68 -9.14 -3.68
CA GLU A 570 26.64 -10.45 -4.33
C GLU A 570 28.06 -10.92 -4.72
N LEU A 571 28.87 -10.03 -5.31
CA LEU A 571 30.27 -10.35 -5.70
C LEU A 571 31.18 -10.67 -4.50
N SER A 572 30.92 -10.08 -3.34
CA SER A 572 31.70 -10.35 -2.11
C SER A 572 31.34 -11.70 -1.48
N LYS A 573 30.05 -12.12 -1.54
CA LYS A 573 29.59 -13.43 -1.08
C LYS A 573 30.11 -14.58 -1.98
N GLY A 574 30.12 -14.36 -3.31
CA GLY A 574 30.63 -15.34 -4.27
C GLY A 574 32.12 -15.62 -4.17
N ARG A 575 32.97 -14.64 -3.75
CA ARG A 575 34.40 -14.84 -3.52
C ARG A 575 34.71 -15.60 -2.24
N GLY A 576 33.86 -15.49 -1.21
CA GLY A 576 34.03 -16.22 0.05
C GLY A 576 33.70 -17.74 -0.04
N GLN A 577 33.03 -18.18 -1.09
CA GLN A 577 32.70 -19.59 -1.33
C GLN A 577 33.72 -20.32 -2.21
N LEU A 578 34.61 -19.59 -2.89
CA LEU A 578 35.70 -20.19 -3.71
C LEU A 578 37.01 -20.40 -2.92
N ASP A 579 37.10 -19.84 -1.71
CA ASP A 579 38.28 -19.96 -0.83
C ASP A 579 38.05 -20.86 0.42
N ARG A 580 37.07 -21.75 0.38
CA ARG A 580 36.85 -22.77 1.44
C ARG A 580 36.74 -24.18 0.85
#